data_c302afa76b58aafd5180838d534f68af
#
_entry.id   c302afa76b58aafd5180838d534f68af
#
_cell.length_a   1.000
_cell.length_b   1.000
_cell.length_c   1.000
_cell.angle_alpha   90.00
_cell.angle_beta   90.00
_cell.angle_gamma   90.00
#
_symmetry.space_group_name_H-M   'P 1'
#
loop_
_entity.id
_entity.type
_entity.pdbx_description
1 polymer ?
#
loop_
_entity_poly.entity_id
_entity_poly.type
_entity_poly.pdbx_seq_one_letter_code
_entity_poly.pdbx_strand_id
1 'polypeptide(L)'
;MSITFKEVEHIYSESTPFAYHALKGVNLDIKNGSFTAVIGQTGSGKSTLIQHINALLLPSSGNIEIDDYVITPANKPSGLKMLRKKAGLVFQFPEYQLFEETIEKDIIFGPMNFGTSEEEAKEIAKKVIKMVGLDETYLQKSPFDLSGGQKRRIAIAGILAMDPDILVLDEPTAGLDPQGIREMMDLFKSIHQLGKTVILVTHD
;
A
#
# COMPACT_ATOMS: atom_id res chain seq x y z
N MET A 1 10.73 11.33 -9.82
CA MET A 1 10.47 9.94 -9.39
C MET A 1 9.63 9.23 -10.43
N SER A 2 9.92 8.00 -10.77
CA SER A 2 9.11 7.17 -11.65
C SER A 2 9.23 5.71 -11.20
N ILE A 3 8.24 4.91 -11.50
CA ILE A 3 8.30 3.47 -11.34
C ILE A 3 8.34 2.88 -12.74
N THR A 4 9.39 2.16 -13.06
CA THR A 4 9.60 1.57 -14.38
C THR A 4 9.78 0.06 -14.25
N PHE A 5 8.97 -0.71 -14.96
CA PHE A 5 9.11 -2.16 -15.14
C PHE A 5 9.72 -2.40 -16.50
N LYS A 6 10.77 -3.24 -16.57
CA LYS A 6 11.46 -3.59 -17.81
C LYS A 6 11.52 -5.11 -17.98
N GLU A 7 10.76 -5.65 -18.92
CA GLU A 7 10.67 -7.08 -19.22
C GLU A 7 10.47 -7.94 -17.97
N VAL A 8 9.58 -7.49 -17.07
CA VAL A 8 9.37 -8.14 -15.77
C VAL A 8 8.51 -9.39 -15.93
N GLU A 9 9.04 -10.50 -15.47
CA GLU A 9 8.31 -11.75 -15.31
C GLU A 9 8.23 -12.14 -13.83
N HIS A 10 7.16 -12.83 -13.46
CA HIS A 10 7.04 -13.47 -12.17
C HIS A 10 6.39 -14.85 -12.29
N ILE A 11 7.10 -15.86 -11.79
CA ILE A 11 6.67 -17.26 -11.81
C ILE A 11 6.57 -17.74 -10.37
N TYR A 12 5.37 -18.05 -9.94
CA TYR A 12 5.16 -18.71 -8.65
C TYR A 12 5.56 -20.19 -8.75
N SER A 13 6.15 -20.72 -7.69
CA SER A 13 6.56 -22.15 -7.61
C SER A 13 7.40 -22.60 -8.80
N GLU A 14 8.30 -21.72 -9.27
CA GLU A 14 9.26 -22.03 -10.32
C GLU A 14 9.99 -23.34 -10.00
N SER A 15 10.28 -24.17 -10.98
CA SER A 15 10.91 -25.49 -10.83
C SER A 15 10.03 -26.59 -10.21
N THR A 16 8.72 -26.38 -10.10
CA THR A 16 7.75 -27.38 -9.69
C THR A 16 6.70 -27.65 -10.76
N PRO A 17 5.95 -28.78 -10.70
CA PRO A 17 4.82 -29.03 -11.60
C PRO A 17 3.68 -28.02 -11.47
N PHE A 18 3.69 -27.20 -10.42
CA PHE A 18 2.69 -26.16 -10.14
C PHE A 18 3.17 -24.75 -10.52
N ALA A 19 4.18 -24.65 -11.38
CA ALA A 19 4.69 -23.35 -11.84
C ALA A 19 3.57 -22.55 -12.53
N TYR A 20 3.37 -21.29 -12.08
CA TYR A 20 2.37 -20.39 -12.61
C TYR A 20 2.98 -19.04 -13.00
N HIS A 21 2.92 -18.71 -14.29
CA HIS A 21 3.37 -17.44 -14.84
C HIS A 21 2.33 -16.34 -14.57
N ALA A 22 2.56 -15.55 -13.53
CA ALA A 22 1.68 -14.45 -13.14
C ALA A 22 1.95 -13.16 -13.94
N LEU A 23 3.23 -12.85 -14.20
CA LEU A 23 3.64 -11.72 -15.06
C LEU A 23 4.51 -12.24 -16.19
N LYS A 24 4.29 -11.68 -17.40
CA LYS A 24 4.91 -12.17 -18.65
C LYS A 24 5.50 -11.00 -19.44
N GLY A 25 6.76 -10.65 -19.21
CA GLY A 25 7.47 -9.60 -19.93
C GLY A 25 6.81 -8.22 -19.80
N VAL A 26 6.45 -7.81 -18.56
CA VAL A 26 5.73 -6.56 -18.33
C VAL A 26 6.68 -5.37 -18.51
N ASN A 27 6.28 -4.44 -19.40
CA ASN A 27 6.89 -3.13 -19.56
C ASN A 27 5.87 -2.06 -19.17
N LEU A 28 6.19 -1.23 -18.16
CA LEU A 28 5.27 -0.25 -17.60
C LEU A 28 6.05 0.92 -16.99
N ASP A 29 5.58 2.13 -17.30
CA ASP A 29 6.06 3.35 -16.64
C ASP A 29 4.92 4.05 -15.90
N ILE A 30 5.10 4.28 -14.59
CA ILE A 30 4.18 5.05 -13.75
C ILE A 30 4.88 6.35 -13.36
N LYS A 31 4.31 7.47 -13.77
CA LYS A 31 4.88 8.80 -13.51
C LYS A 31 4.66 9.20 -12.05
N ASN A 32 5.64 9.90 -11.49
CA ASN A 32 5.48 10.50 -10.17
C ASN A 32 4.30 11.46 -10.11
N GLY A 33 3.60 11.47 -8.98
CA GLY A 33 2.42 12.31 -8.77
C GLY A 33 1.24 11.95 -9.67
N SER A 34 1.24 10.76 -10.31
CA SER A 34 0.08 10.29 -11.08
C SER A 34 -0.93 9.56 -10.19
N PHE A 35 -2.19 9.55 -10.64
CA PHE A 35 -3.21 8.63 -10.16
C PHE A 35 -3.41 7.57 -11.23
N THR A 36 -2.95 6.34 -10.98
CA THR A 36 -2.93 5.25 -11.97
C THR A 36 -3.87 4.14 -11.52
N ALA A 37 -4.81 3.73 -12.37
CA ALA A 37 -5.65 2.57 -12.15
C ALA A 37 -5.10 1.35 -12.91
N VAL A 38 -4.98 0.22 -12.22
CA VAL A 38 -4.66 -1.09 -12.79
C VAL A 38 -5.92 -1.94 -12.79
N ILE A 39 -6.49 -2.13 -13.96
CA ILE A 39 -7.79 -2.80 -14.13
C ILE A 39 -7.61 -4.14 -14.81
N GLY A 40 -8.37 -5.14 -14.41
CA GLY A 40 -8.36 -6.47 -15.03
C GLY A 40 -9.10 -7.51 -14.22
N GLN A 41 -9.36 -8.66 -14.81
CA GLN A 41 -10.05 -9.77 -14.16
C GLN A 41 -9.25 -10.34 -12.98
N THR A 42 -9.93 -11.01 -12.06
CA THR A 42 -9.28 -11.79 -10.99
C THR A 42 -8.32 -12.81 -11.59
N GLY A 43 -7.12 -12.94 -11.01
CA GLY A 43 -6.08 -13.83 -11.53
C GLY A 43 -5.25 -13.27 -12.70
N SER A 44 -5.46 -12.02 -13.15
CA SER A 44 -4.67 -11.41 -14.22
C SER A 44 -3.28 -10.90 -13.80
N GLY A 45 -2.87 -11.10 -12.55
CA GLY A 45 -1.55 -10.71 -12.06
C GLY A 45 -1.47 -9.31 -11.42
N LYS A 46 -2.58 -8.60 -11.24
CA LYS A 46 -2.60 -7.23 -10.68
C LYS A 46 -1.94 -7.13 -9.30
N SER A 47 -2.38 -7.95 -8.35
CA SER A 47 -1.79 -7.99 -7.00
C SER A 47 -0.32 -8.40 -7.04
N THR A 48 0.06 -9.33 -7.92
CA THR A 48 1.45 -9.69 -8.15
C THR A 48 2.25 -8.48 -8.64
N LEU A 49 1.74 -7.74 -9.62
CA LEU A 49 2.39 -6.55 -10.16
C LEU A 49 2.71 -5.51 -9.07
N ILE A 50 1.70 -5.16 -8.28
CA ILE A 50 1.88 -4.09 -7.26
C ILE A 50 2.75 -4.51 -6.10
N GLN A 51 2.82 -5.80 -5.74
CA GLN A 51 3.69 -6.31 -4.68
C GLN A 51 5.19 -6.23 -5.03
N HIS A 52 5.52 -6.04 -6.30
CA HIS A 52 6.89 -5.75 -6.71
C HIS A 52 7.30 -4.30 -6.40
N ILE A 53 6.35 -3.37 -6.31
CA ILE A 53 6.66 -1.93 -6.10
C ILE A 53 7.33 -1.67 -4.75
N ASN A 54 7.01 -2.45 -3.72
CA ASN A 54 7.67 -2.34 -2.42
C ASN A 54 8.63 -3.51 -2.13
N ALA A 55 9.01 -4.25 -3.17
CA ALA A 55 9.85 -5.44 -3.10
C ALA A 55 9.35 -6.49 -2.07
N LEU A 56 8.04 -6.66 -1.96
CA LEU A 56 7.44 -7.79 -1.25
C LEU A 56 7.67 -9.07 -2.05
N LEU A 57 7.48 -8.98 -3.38
CA LEU A 57 7.90 -9.99 -4.35
C LEU A 57 9.11 -9.49 -5.13
N LEU A 58 9.97 -10.42 -5.52
CA LEU A 58 11.07 -10.18 -6.45
C LEU A 58 10.70 -10.75 -7.82
N PRO A 59 11.08 -10.13 -8.92
CA PRO A 59 10.81 -10.67 -10.26
C PRO A 59 11.59 -11.96 -10.49
N SER A 60 11.07 -12.85 -11.33
CA SER A 60 11.80 -14.03 -11.82
C SER A 60 12.78 -13.66 -12.92
N SER A 61 12.45 -12.65 -13.74
CA SER A 61 13.34 -12.02 -14.72
C SER A 61 12.98 -10.55 -14.92
N GLY A 62 13.82 -9.79 -15.62
CA GLY A 62 13.68 -8.35 -15.80
C GLY A 62 14.10 -7.55 -14.56
N ASN A 63 13.76 -6.26 -14.55
CA ASN A 63 14.07 -5.37 -13.43
C ASN A 63 12.99 -4.31 -13.23
N ILE A 64 12.91 -3.82 -11.99
CA ILE A 64 11.99 -2.74 -11.61
C ILE A 64 12.84 -1.63 -11.00
N GLU A 65 12.68 -0.43 -11.51
CA GLU A 65 13.35 0.78 -11.04
C GLU A 65 12.33 1.66 -10.31
N ILE A 66 12.63 2.05 -9.08
CA ILE A 66 11.81 2.96 -8.27
C ILE A 66 12.75 4.00 -7.69
N ASP A 67 12.80 5.15 -8.32
CA ASP A 67 13.83 6.18 -8.04
C ASP A 67 15.25 5.58 -8.09
N ASP A 68 15.96 5.59 -6.95
CA ASP A 68 17.32 5.06 -6.80
C ASP A 68 17.35 3.55 -6.47
N TYR A 69 16.19 2.92 -6.33
CA TYR A 69 16.10 1.50 -6.03
C TYR A 69 15.95 0.68 -7.30
N VAL A 70 16.76 -0.36 -7.43
CA VAL A 70 16.67 -1.35 -8.51
C VAL A 70 16.39 -2.73 -7.91
N ILE A 71 15.27 -3.32 -8.30
CA ILE A 71 14.82 -4.64 -7.85
C ILE A 71 15.05 -5.62 -9.00
N THR A 72 15.83 -6.66 -8.74
CA THR A 72 16.15 -7.72 -9.70
C THR A 72 15.97 -9.10 -9.08
N PRO A 73 15.95 -10.20 -9.87
CA PRO A 73 15.87 -11.56 -9.35
C PRO A 73 16.96 -11.92 -8.36
N ALA A 74 18.18 -11.43 -8.61
CA ALA A 74 19.37 -11.79 -7.84
C ALA A 74 19.57 -10.95 -6.58
N ASN A 75 19.04 -9.70 -6.56
CA ASN A 75 19.37 -8.75 -5.51
C ASN A 75 18.12 -8.07 -4.95
N LYS A 76 17.91 -8.23 -3.64
CA LYS A 76 17.06 -7.31 -2.89
C LYS A 76 17.75 -5.96 -2.85
N PRO A 77 17.05 -4.84 -3.09
CA PRO A 77 17.67 -3.52 -3.02
C PRO A 77 18.24 -3.27 -1.61
N SER A 78 19.41 -2.64 -1.55
CA SER A 78 19.91 -2.09 -0.29
C SER A 78 18.90 -1.05 0.21
N GLY A 79 18.62 -0.99 1.53
CA GLY A 79 17.64 -0.06 2.08
C GLY A 79 16.18 -0.47 1.87
N LEU A 80 15.89 -1.75 1.75
CA LEU A 80 14.53 -2.30 1.59
C LEU A 80 13.53 -1.70 2.60
N LYS A 81 13.96 -1.45 3.84
CA LYS A 81 13.13 -0.81 4.87
C LYS A 81 12.67 0.59 4.43
N MET A 82 13.59 1.38 3.86
CA MET A 82 13.27 2.74 3.37
C MET A 82 12.42 2.72 2.10
N LEU A 83 12.65 1.76 1.18
CA LEU A 83 11.77 1.57 0.04
C LEU A 83 10.32 1.28 0.49
N ARG A 84 10.13 0.43 1.50
CA ARG A 84 8.80 0.12 2.05
C ARG A 84 8.14 1.27 2.79
N LYS A 85 8.93 2.16 3.40
CA LYS A 85 8.43 3.43 3.93
C LYS A 85 7.92 4.32 2.80
N LYS A 86 8.69 4.41 1.73
CA LYS A 86 8.41 5.25 0.55
C LYS A 86 7.22 4.75 -0.25
N ALA A 87 7.11 3.43 -0.44
CA ALA A 87 6.03 2.76 -1.17
C ALA A 87 5.13 2.00 -0.19
N GLY A 88 4.14 2.69 0.37
CA GLY A 88 3.13 2.12 1.25
C GLY A 88 2.16 1.25 0.47
N LEU A 89 1.94 0.01 0.91
CA LEU A 89 1.03 -0.94 0.29
C LEU A 89 -0.13 -1.23 1.24
N VAL A 90 -1.34 -0.96 0.78
CA VAL A 90 -2.60 -1.32 1.42
C VAL A 90 -3.12 -2.58 0.72
N PHE A 91 -3.16 -3.70 1.44
CA PHE A 91 -3.68 -4.96 0.92
C PHE A 91 -5.21 -4.96 0.85
N GLN A 92 -5.76 -5.91 0.12
CA GLN A 92 -7.17 -6.22 0.17
C GLN A 92 -7.57 -6.61 1.61
N PHE A 93 -8.66 -6.04 2.13
CA PHE A 93 -9.11 -6.20 3.53
C PHE A 93 -8.02 -5.83 4.57
N PRO A 94 -7.51 -4.59 4.55
CA PRO A 94 -6.41 -4.18 5.41
C PRO A 94 -6.79 -4.17 6.90
N GLU A 95 -8.09 -4.19 7.22
CA GLU A 95 -8.64 -4.30 8.58
C GLU A 95 -8.21 -5.56 9.32
N TYR A 96 -7.79 -6.61 8.62
CA TYR A 96 -7.24 -7.83 9.26
C TYR A 96 -5.79 -7.68 9.73
N GLN A 97 -5.15 -6.54 9.41
CA GLN A 97 -3.78 -6.25 9.82
C GLN A 97 -3.69 -5.50 11.15
N LEU A 98 -4.83 -5.08 11.73
CA LEU A 98 -4.88 -4.43 13.03
C LEU A 98 -4.60 -5.46 14.13
N PHE A 99 -3.69 -5.13 15.06
CA PHE A 99 -3.22 -6.09 16.06
C PHE A 99 -2.99 -5.47 17.45
N GLU A 100 -2.97 -4.15 17.56
CA GLU A 100 -2.71 -3.45 18.82
C GLU A 100 -3.98 -3.30 19.66
N GLU A 101 -3.80 -3.01 20.95
CA GLU A 101 -4.89 -2.81 21.91
C GLU A 101 -5.69 -1.54 21.64
N THR A 102 -5.03 -0.50 21.13
CA THR A 102 -5.64 0.79 20.81
C THR A 102 -5.29 1.24 19.40
N ILE A 103 -6.18 2.02 18.81
CA ILE A 103 -6.01 2.61 17.49
C ILE A 103 -4.76 3.50 17.44
N GLU A 104 -4.48 4.26 18.49
CA GLU A 104 -3.27 5.08 18.57
C GLU A 104 -2.02 4.21 18.42
N LYS A 105 -1.94 3.08 19.16
CA LYS A 105 -0.80 2.17 19.09
C LYS A 105 -0.63 1.56 17.68
N ASP A 106 -1.71 1.15 17.03
CA ASP A 106 -1.65 0.64 15.65
C ASP A 106 -1.11 1.69 14.67
N ILE A 107 -1.59 2.95 14.78
CA ILE A 107 -1.16 4.03 13.87
C ILE A 107 0.30 4.42 14.10
N ILE A 108 0.75 4.57 15.36
CA ILE A 108 2.11 5.00 15.67
C ILE A 108 3.16 3.90 15.46
N PHE A 109 2.76 2.65 15.35
CA PHE A 109 3.65 1.51 15.18
C PHE A 109 4.61 1.68 14.00
N GLY A 110 4.08 2.08 12.83
CA GLY A 110 4.89 2.34 11.64
C GLY A 110 5.94 3.44 11.87
N PRO A 111 5.55 4.67 12.16
CA PRO A 111 6.46 5.79 12.43
C PRO A 111 7.55 5.47 13.46
N MET A 112 7.18 4.85 14.59
CA MET A 112 8.15 4.48 15.64
C MET A 112 9.18 3.46 15.13
N ASN A 113 8.79 2.49 14.32
CA ASN A 113 9.71 1.56 13.69
C ASN A 113 10.71 2.24 12.75
N PHE A 114 10.40 3.43 12.26
CA PHE A 114 11.31 4.26 11.43
C PHE A 114 12.05 5.32 12.24
N GLY A 115 11.97 5.28 13.58
CA GLY A 115 12.77 6.12 14.48
C GLY A 115 12.10 7.45 14.87
N THR A 116 10.81 7.64 14.57
CA THR A 116 10.03 8.77 15.07
C THR A 116 9.83 8.62 16.59
N SER A 117 9.95 9.70 17.37
CA SER A 117 9.66 9.67 18.79
C SER A 117 8.19 9.37 19.06
N GLU A 118 7.88 8.84 20.24
CA GLU A 118 6.49 8.52 20.61
C GLU A 118 5.60 9.76 20.61
N GLU A 119 6.11 10.88 21.14
CA GLU A 119 5.37 12.15 21.15
C GLU A 119 5.04 12.64 19.74
N GLU A 120 6.03 12.62 18.83
CA GLU A 120 5.84 13.01 17.45
C GLU A 120 4.90 12.05 16.71
N ALA A 121 5.03 10.75 16.96
CA ALA A 121 4.16 9.72 16.36
C ALA A 121 2.71 9.89 16.80
N LYS A 122 2.43 10.27 18.06
CA LYS A 122 1.08 10.59 18.55
C LYS A 122 0.49 11.82 17.87
N GLU A 123 1.28 12.86 17.60
CA GLU A 123 0.81 14.02 16.84
C GLU A 123 0.51 13.65 15.36
N ILE A 124 1.31 12.75 14.79
CA ILE A 124 1.01 12.18 13.45
C ILE A 124 -0.30 11.42 13.51
N ALA A 125 -0.53 10.57 14.52
CA ALA A 125 -1.77 9.80 14.66
C ALA A 125 -3.02 10.70 14.71
N LYS A 126 -2.97 11.82 15.46
CA LYS A 126 -4.07 12.81 15.49
C LYS A 126 -4.36 13.43 14.12
N LYS A 127 -3.34 13.63 13.30
CA LYS A 127 -3.52 14.17 11.94
C LYS A 127 -4.12 13.13 11.00
N VAL A 128 -3.55 11.94 10.95
CA VAL A 128 -3.98 10.92 9.98
C VAL A 128 -5.35 10.33 10.32
N ILE A 129 -5.74 10.25 11.61
CA ILE A 129 -7.07 9.78 11.98
C ILE A 129 -8.17 10.70 11.43
N LYS A 130 -7.93 12.03 11.43
CA LYS A 130 -8.83 13.01 10.81
C LYS A 130 -8.84 12.90 9.29
N MET A 131 -7.68 12.68 8.67
CA MET A 131 -7.58 12.50 7.22
C MET A 131 -8.46 11.34 6.73
N VAL A 132 -8.54 10.26 7.50
CA VAL A 132 -9.42 9.12 7.15
C VAL A 132 -10.86 9.29 7.61
N GLY A 133 -11.25 10.49 8.07
CA GLY A 133 -12.63 10.85 8.43
C GLY A 133 -13.10 10.32 9.78
N LEU A 134 -12.19 10.08 10.72
CA LEU A 134 -12.50 9.68 12.11
C LEU A 134 -12.07 10.77 13.09
N ASP A 135 -12.78 10.87 14.22
CA ASP A 135 -12.47 11.82 15.29
C ASP A 135 -11.33 11.31 16.19
N GLU A 136 -10.57 12.22 16.79
CA GLU A 136 -9.45 11.89 17.69
C GLU A 136 -9.88 11.02 18.90
N THR A 137 -11.15 11.10 19.31
CA THR A 137 -11.67 10.29 20.42
C THR A 137 -11.63 8.79 20.12
N TYR A 138 -11.44 8.41 18.86
CA TYR A 138 -11.25 7.01 18.47
C TYR A 138 -9.85 6.48 18.85
N LEU A 139 -8.84 7.33 18.99
CA LEU A 139 -7.46 6.90 19.22
C LEU A 139 -7.29 5.99 20.44
N GLN A 140 -8.07 6.22 21.50
CA GLN A 140 -8.01 5.44 22.72
C GLN A 140 -8.94 4.21 22.73
N LYS A 141 -9.70 3.99 21.65
CA LYS A 141 -10.59 2.82 21.54
C LYS A 141 -9.83 1.61 21.03
N SER A 142 -10.37 0.43 21.32
CA SER A 142 -9.91 -0.80 20.68
C SER A 142 -10.33 -0.85 19.21
N PRO A 143 -9.44 -1.17 18.28
CA PRO A 143 -9.82 -1.33 16.88
C PRO A 143 -10.82 -2.47 16.67
N PHE A 144 -10.86 -3.46 17.59
CA PHE A 144 -11.73 -4.63 17.44
C PHE A 144 -13.20 -4.35 17.69
N ASP A 145 -13.53 -3.25 18.38
CA ASP A 145 -14.90 -2.84 18.69
C ASP A 145 -15.57 -2.00 17.58
N LEU A 146 -14.92 -1.84 16.44
CA LEU A 146 -15.36 -0.97 15.35
C LEU A 146 -16.00 -1.73 14.20
N SER A 147 -16.77 -1.00 13.37
CA SER A 147 -17.27 -1.53 12.11
C SER A 147 -16.14 -1.84 11.12
N GLY A 148 -16.38 -2.74 10.17
CA GLY A 148 -15.37 -3.09 9.15
C GLY A 148 -14.86 -1.88 8.36
N GLY A 149 -15.73 -0.95 7.99
CA GLY A 149 -15.33 0.28 7.30
C GLY A 149 -14.47 1.20 8.15
N GLN A 150 -14.74 1.32 9.46
CA GLN A 150 -13.90 2.08 10.39
C GLN A 150 -12.53 1.42 10.58
N LYS A 151 -12.50 0.08 10.78
CA LYS A 151 -11.23 -0.68 10.85
C LYS A 151 -10.36 -0.47 9.61
N ARG A 152 -10.96 -0.51 8.42
CA ARG A 152 -10.27 -0.26 7.14
C ARG A 152 -9.65 1.13 7.09
N ARG A 153 -10.38 2.17 7.52
CA ARG A 153 -9.86 3.54 7.60
C ARG A 153 -8.66 3.64 8.54
N ILE A 154 -8.69 2.94 9.68
CA ILE A 154 -7.59 2.92 10.64
C ILE A 154 -6.35 2.22 10.06
N ALA A 155 -6.53 1.07 9.41
CA ALA A 155 -5.41 0.38 8.75
C ALA A 155 -4.76 1.26 7.66
N ILE A 156 -5.56 1.99 6.89
CA ILE A 156 -5.04 2.98 5.92
C ILE A 156 -4.33 4.14 6.66
N ALA A 157 -4.88 4.63 7.78
CA ALA A 157 -4.22 5.67 8.60
C ALA A 157 -2.83 5.24 9.06
N GLY A 158 -2.65 3.97 9.47
CA GLY A 158 -1.35 3.41 9.85
C GLY A 158 -0.32 3.46 8.72
N ILE A 159 -0.75 3.23 7.47
CA ILE A 159 0.14 3.38 6.30
C ILE A 159 0.42 4.86 6.02
N LEU A 160 -0.59 5.73 6.06
CA LEU A 160 -0.45 7.17 5.84
C LEU A 160 0.43 7.84 6.91
N ALA A 161 0.47 7.32 8.12
CA ALA A 161 1.30 7.82 9.20
C ALA A 161 2.81 7.73 8.88
N MET A 162 3.22 6.84 7.99
CA MET A 162 4.59 6.75 7.51
C MET A 162 4.94 7.80 6.44
N ASP A 163 3.97 8.60 6.00
CA ASP A 163 4.07 9.61 4.94
C ASP A 163 4.67 9.07 3.63
N PRO A 164 4.11 8.01 3.03
CA PRO A 164 4.65 7.42 1.82
C PRO A 164 4.55 8.39 0.63
N ASP A 165 5.53 8.33 -0.28
CA ASP A 165 5.49 9.07 -1.56
C ASP A 165 4.62 8.37 -2.60
N ILE A 166 4.54 7.03 -2.49
CA ILE A 166 3.76 6.16 -3.35
C ILE A 166 2.78 5.38 -2.48
N LEU A 167 1.49 5.54 -2.74
CA LEU A 167 0.42 4.78 -2.10
C LEU A 167 -0.14 3.76 -3.08
N VAL A 168 0.07 2.50 -2.78
CA VAL A 168 -0.42 1.37 -3.57
C VAL A 168 -1.61 0.74 -2.86
N LEU A 169 -2.71 0.56 -3.58
CA LEU A 169 -4.00 0.14 -3.02
C LEU A 169 -4.50 -1.09 -3.78
N ASP A 170 -4.56 -2.24 -3.10
CA ASP A 170 -5.08 -3.49 -3.67
C ASP A 170 -6.55 -3.67 -3.32
N GLU A 171 -7.44 -3.42 -4.28
CA GLU A 171 -8.90 -3.51 -4.14
C GLU A 171 -9.45 -2.85 -2.85
N PRO A 172 -9.11 -1.58 -2.57
CA PRO A 172 -9.37 -0.96 -1.28
C PRO A 172 -10.86 -0.70 -1.00
N THR A 173 -11.70 -0.79 -2.02
CA THR A 173 -13.16 -0.58 -1.94
C THR A 173 -13.96 -1.87 -1.90
N ALA A 174 -13.31 -3.03 -1.98
CA ALA A 174 -13.99 -4.33 -1.99
C ALA A 174 -14.86 -4.52 -0.74
N GLY A 175 -16.14 -4.86 -0.95
CA GLY A 175 -17.10 -5.12 0.14
C GLY A 175 -17.63 -3.87 0.85
N LEU A 176 -17.34 -2.65 0.38
CA LEU A 176 -17.95 -1.42 0.87
C LEU A 176 -19.29 -1.15 0.17
N ASP A 177 -20.17 -0.47 0.87
CA ASP A 177 -21.38 0.07 0.29
C ASP A 177 -21.08 1.27 -0.65
N PRO A 178 -22.02 1.72 -1.48
CA PRO A 178 -21.78 2.81 -2.44
C PRO A 178 -21.35 4.13 -1.79
N GLN A 179 -21.75 4.40 -0.54
CA GLN A 179 -21.31 5.59 0.18
C GLN A 179 -19.87 5.43 0.64
N GLY A 180 -19.51 4.29 1.24
CA GLY A 180 -18.14 3.97 1.66
C GLY A 180 -17.14 3.99 0.50
N ILE A 181 -17.57 3.52 -0.70
CA ILE A 181 -16.75 3.61 -1.92
C ILE A 181 -16.46 5.07 -2.26
N ARG A 182 -17.48 5.94 -2.31
CA ARG A 182 -17.29 7.37 -2.61
C ARG A 182 -16.35 8.05 -1.63
N GLU A 183 -16.61 7.86 -0.33
CA GLU A 183 -15.77 8.45 0.73
C GLU A 183 -14.32 7.98 0.66
N MET A 184 -14.09 6.70 0.37
CA MET A 184 -12.75 6.14 0.22
C MET A 184 -12.04 6.69 -1.03
N MET A 185 -12.75 6.80 -2.15
CA MET A 185 -12.20 7.39 -3.37
C MET A 185 -11.89 8.87 -3.21
N ASP A 186 -12.69 9.62 -2.44
CA ASP A 186 -12.42 11.03 -2.15
C ASP A 186 -11.19 11.18 -1.25
N LEU A 187 -10.98 10.27 -0.29
CA LEU A 187 -9.74 10.19 0.48
C LEU A 187 -8.53 9.99 -0.45
N PHE A 188 -8.56 9.02 -1.36
CA PHE A 188 -7.44 8.75 -2.27
C PHE A 188 -7.16 9.91 -3.22
N LYS A 189 -8.21 10.58 -3.71
CA LYS A 189 -8.07 11.82 -4.49
C LYS A 189 -7.40 12.93 -3.69
N SER A 190 -7.78 13.11 -2.41
CA SER A 190 -7.16 14.12 -1.55
C SER A 190 -5.67 13.84 -1.32
N ILE A 191 -5.29 12.57 -1.13
CA ILE A 191 -3.88 12.15 -1.01
C ILE A 191 -3.11 12.46 -2.30
N HIS A 192 -3.70 12.15 -3.46
CA HIS A 192 -3.10 12.49 -4.76
C HIS A 192 -2.92 14.01 -4.92
N GLN A 193 -3.88 14.83 -4.49
CA GLN A 193 -3.80 16.30 -4.54
C GLN A 193 -2.67 16.86 -3.68
N LEU A 194 -2.19 16.12 -2.68
CA LEU A 194 -0.98 16.44 -1.90
C LEU A 194 0.33 16.12 -2.67
N GLY A 195 0.24 15.72 -3.95
CA GLY A 195 1.38 15.41 -4.80
C GLY A 195 1.89 13.98 -4.69
N LYS A 196 1.18 13.10 -3.96
CA LYS A 196 1.56 11.69 -3.83
C LYS A 196 1.20 10.90 -5.10
N THR A 197 1.99 9.88 -5.42
CA THR A 197 1.65 8.91 -6.46
C THR A 197 0.65 7.91 -5.88
N VAL A 198 -0.48 7.72 -6.54
CA VAL A 198 -1.51 6.76 -6.12
C VAL A 198 -1.68 5.69 -7.19
N ILE A 199 -1.56 4.44 -6.80
CA ILE A 199 -1.77 3.28 -7.68
C ILE A 199 -2.92 2.47 -7.10
N LEU A 200 -4.02 2.39 -7.84
CA LEU A 200 -5.23 1.72 -7.45
C LEU A 200 -5.44 0.47 -8.29
N VAL A 201 -5.50 -0.68 -7.65
CA VAL A 201 -5.92 -1.93 -8.29
C VAL A 201 -7.41 -2.14 -8.07
N THR A 202 -8.15 -2.40 -9.13
CA THR A 202 -9.57 -2.73 -9.06
C THR A 202 -9.97 -3.67 -10.20
N HIS A 203 -11.08 -4.36 -10.02
CA HIS A 203 -11.72 -5.16 -11.07
C HIS A 203 -13.01 -4.48 -11.60
N ASP A 204 -13.39 -3.35 -11.03
CA ASP A 204 -14.53 -2.50 -11.41
C ASP A 204 -14.08 -1.21 -12.10
#